data_0d91d2b62609c5cceef5f16eba398569
#
_entry.id   0d91d2b62609c5cceef5f16eba398569
#
_cell.length_a   1.000
_cell.length_b   1.000
_cell.length_c   1.000
_cell.angle_alpha   90.00
_cell.angle_beta   90.00
_cell.angle_gamma   90.00
#
_symmetry.space_group_name_H-M   'P 1'
#
loop_
_entity.id
_entity.type
_entity.pdbx_description
1 polymer ?
#
loop_
_entity_poly.entity_id
_entity_poly.type
_entity_poly.pdbx_seq_one_letter_code
_entity_poly.pdbx_strand_id
1 'polypeptide(L)'
;MQEAYVSDIGDQMGAWIQIGYKAPGDKGTSVATGSGTGETNNFIYEETETFANGSIALATGGVGFTGINKAQLNDCDKDNTWEIKVADGGSGNAIFTAQGAGVTDADCSALTPQFKTIGK
;
A
#
# COMPACT_ATOMS: atom_id res chain seq x y z
N MET A 1 3.80 -9.67 3.68
CA MET A 1 4.54 -9.93 2.43
C MET A 1 5.75 -9.03 2.28
N GLN A 2 5.65 -7.73 2.42
CA GLN A 2 6.83 -6.85 2.38
C GLN A 2 7.84 -7.20 3.47
N GLU A 3 7.36 -7.51 4.66
CA GLU A 3 8.22 -7.86 5.78
C GLU A 3 9.09 -9.08 5.46
N ALA A 4 8.50 -10.11 4.85
CA ALA A 4 9.25 -11.28 4.41
C ALA A 4 10.24 -10.94 3.30
N TYR A 5 9.83 -10.10 2.35
CA TYR A 5 10.72 -9.66 1.27
C TYR A 5 11.92 -8.89 1.82
N VAL A 6 11.69 -7.96 2.75
CA VAL A 6 12.76 -7.19 3.39
C VAL A 6 13.74 -8.11 4.11
N SER A 7 13.23 -9.13 4.81
CA SER A 7 14.08 -10.09 5.51
C SER A 7 14.96 -10.89 4.56
N ASP A 8 14.44 -11.26 3.38
CA ASP A 8 15.17 -12.07 2.41
C ASP A 8 16.18 -11.26 1.61
N ILE A 9 15.79 -10.08 1.14
CA ILE A 9 16.62 -9.27 0.25
C ILE A 9 17.47 -8.26 1.03
N GLY A 10 17.02 -7.86 2.21
CA GLY A 10 17.66 -6.81 3.01
C GLY A 10 17.41 -5.44 2.42
N ASP A 11 17.26 -4.44 3.21
CA ASP A 11 17.22 -3.01 2.88
C ASP A 11 16.36 -2.56 1.68
N GLN A 12 15.50 -3.43 1.13
CA GLN A 12 14.66 -3.07 -0.02
C GLN A 12 13.23 -3.53 0.16
N MET A 13 12.29 -2.70 -0.28
CA MET A 13 10.90 -3.10 -0.44
C MET A 13 10.65 -3.55 -1.87
N GLY A 14 9.74 -4.49 -2.06
CA GLY A 14 9.45 -5.07 -3.37
C GLY A 14 8.14 -4.58 -3.96
N ALA A 15 8.08 -4.55 -5.28
CA ALA A 15 6.82 -4.38 -6.01
C ALA A 15 5.89 -5.56 -5.71
N TRP A 16 4.59 -5.35 -5.90
CA TRP A 16 3.60 -6.42 -5.63
C TRP A 16 3.94 -7.72 -6.34
N ILE A 17 4.39 -7.64 -7.58
CA ILE A 17 4.75 -8.85 -8.33
C ILE A 17 5.96 -9.56 -7.72
N GLN A 18 6.89 -8.82 -7.16
CA GLN A 18 8.08 -9.40 -6.52
C GLN A 18 7.75 -10.06 -5.19
N ILE A 19 6.83 -9.49 -4.42
CA ILE A 19 6.43 -10.05 -3.12
C ILE A 19 5.31 -11.08 -3.22
N GLY A 20 4.76 -11.29 -4.42
CA GLY A 20 3.68 -12.23 -4.63
C GLY A 20 2.31 -11.74 -4.18
N TYR A 21 2.13 -10.44 -4.03
CA TYR A 21 0.86 -9.87 -3.58
C TYR A 21 -0.09 -9.63 -4.75
N LYS A 22 -1.35 -9.95 -4.55
CA LYS A 22 -2.45 -9.63 -5.47
C LYS A 22 -3.54 -8.91 -4.69
N ALA A 23 -3.94 -7.73 -5.16
CA ALA A 23 -5.01 -6.98 -4.53
C ALA A 23 -6.36 -7.64 -4.77
N PRO A 24 -7.38 -7.34 -3.93
CA PRO A 24 -8.74 -7.78 -4.22
C PRO A 24 -9.17 -7.31 -5.61
N GLY A 25 -9.79 -8.21 -6.38
CA GLY A 25 -10.19 -7.89 -7.76
C GLY A 25 -9.02 -7.62 -8.67
N ASP A 26 -7.94 -8.36 -8.51
CA ASP A 26 -6.70 -8.19 -9.28
C ASP A 26 -6.97 -8.14 -10.77
N LYS A 27 -6.43 -7.12 -11.44
CA LYS A 27 -6.53 -6.93 -12.88
C LYS A 27 -5.20 -7.17 -13.59
N GLY A 28 -4.25 -7.76 -12.88
CA GLY A 28 -2.93 -7.99 -13.38
C GLY A 28 -1.94 -6.97 -12.86
N THR A 29 -0.69 -7.30 -13.02
CA THR A 29 0.42 -6.44 -12.59
C THR A 29 1.36 -6.26 -13.76
N SER A 30 1.97 -5.08 -13.83
CA SER A 30 3.11 -4.96 -14.72
C SER A 30 4.27 -5.71 -14.10
N VAL A 31 5.25 -6.02 -14.90
CA VAL A 31 6.39 -6.82 -14.47
C VAL A 31 7.33 -6.00 -13.56
N ALA A 32 8.49 -5.67 -13.98
CA ALA A 32 9.53 -5.15 -13.09
C ALA A 32 9.26 -3.76 -12.48
N THR A 33 8.38 -2.97 -13.07
CA THR A 33 8.13 -1.60 -12.61
C THR A 33 7.00 -1.48 -11.59
N GLY A 34 6.30 -2.58 -11.30
CA GLY A 34 5.13 -2.54 -10.43
C GLY A 34 3.86 -2.27 -11.20
N SER A 35 3.04 -1.36 -10.72
CA SER A 35 1.75 -0.99 -11.34
C SER A 35 0.68 -2.07 -11.19
N GLY A 36 0.72 -2.80 -10.09
CA GLY A 36 -0.36 -3.71 -9.75
C GLY A 36 -1.66 -2.95 -9.51
N THR A 37 -2.78 -3.52 -9.96
CA THR A 37 -4.10 -2.92 -9.77
C THR A 37 -5.12 -3.98 -9.41
N GLY A 38 -6.16 -3.54 -8.72
CA GLY A 38 -7.32 -4.36 -8.45
C GLY A 38 -8.54 -3.46 -8.31
N GLU A 39 -9.71 -4.02 -8.51
CA GLU A 39 -10.94 -3.25 -8.41
C GLU A 39 -12.07 -4.11 -7.88
N THR A 40 -12.77 -3.58 -6.86
CA THR A 40 -14.01 -4.16 -6.37
C THR A 40 -15.15 -3.18 -6.62
N ASN A 41 -16.35 -3.48 -6.12
CA ASN A 41 -17.50 -2.59 -6.34
C ASN A 41 -17.29 -1.19 -5.76
N ASN A 42 -16.57 -1.08 -4.66
CA ASN A 42 -16.44 0.18 -3.93
C ASN A 42 -15.02 0.76 -3.93
N PHE A 43 -14.01 -0.02 -4.29
CA PHE A 43 -12.63 0.40 -4.18
C PHE A 43 -11.81 0.05 -5.42
N ILE A 44 -10.84 0.92 -5.70
CA ILE A 44 -9.72 0.63 -6.60
C ILE A 44 -8.49 0.47 -5.71
N TYR A 45 -7.68 -0.55 -5.98
CA TYR A 45 -6.42 -0.79 -5.28
C TYR A 45 -5.29 -0.61 -6.27
N GLU A 46 -4.28 0.16 -5.89
CA GLU A 46 -3.18 0.52 -6.79
C GLU A 46 -1.83 0.40 -6.10
N GLU A 47 -0.85 0.05 -6.89
CA GLU A 47 0.55 0.17 -6.55
C GLU A 47 1.04 1.46 -7.21
N THR A 48 1.21 2.51 -6.41
CA THR A 48 1.50 3.85 -6.92
C THR A 48 2.99 4.16 -7.01
N GLU A 49 3.84 3.38 -6.30
CA GLU A 49 5.28 3.57 -6.38
C GLU A 49 5.85 3.01 -7.67
N THR A 50 6.90 3.66 -8.18
CA THR A 50 7.65 3.16 -9.33
C THR A 50 8.84 2.35 -8.85
N PHE A 51 8.89 1.09 -9.27
CA PHE A 51 9.96 0.17 -8.90
C PHE A 51 10.81 -0.13 -10.12
N ALA A 52 11.96 0.51 -10.24
CA ALA A 52 12.80 0.44 -11.43
C ALA A 52 13.20 -0.99 -11.83
N ASN A 53 13.45 -1.86 -10.86
CA ASN A 53 13.80 -3.28 -11.11
C ASN A 53 13.03 -4.20 -10.18
N GLY A 54 11.79 -3.83 -9.88
CA GLY A 54 10.94 -4.60 -8.98
C GLY A 54 11.15 -4.31 -7.51
N SER A 55 12.07 -3.41 -7.15
CA SER A 55 12.32 -3.05 -5.76
C SER A 55 12.88 -1.64 -5.64
N ILE A 56 12.78 -1.06 -4.45
CA ILE A 56 13.41 0.21 -4.10
C ILE A 56 14.04 0.09 -2.71
N ALA A 57 15.07 0.90 -2.47
CA ALA A 57 15.76 0.90 -1.18
C ALA A 57 14.82 1.37 -0.06
N LEU A 58 14.85 0.69 1.07
CA LEU A 58 14.06 1.08 2.25
C LEU A 58 14.45 2.47 2.76
N ALA A 59 15.70 2.85 2.61
CA ALA A 59 16.16 4.17 3.04
C ALA A 59 15.40 5.29 2.33
N THR A 60 15.02 5.07 1.06
CA THR A 60 14.13 5.98 0.33
C THR A 60 12.68 5.81 0.80
N GLY A 61 12.27 4.58 1.02
CA GLY A 61 10.91 4.25 1.39
C GLY A 61 9.92 4.50 0.27
N GLY A 62 8.66 4.24 0.54
CA GLY A 62 7.61 4.50 -0.42
C GLY A 62 6.25 3.96 0.01
N VAL A 63 5.24 4.22 -0.80
CA VAL A 63 3.90 3.72 -0.56
C VAL A 63 3.80 2.31 -1.12
N GLY A 64 3.56 1.34 -0.23
CA GLY A 64 3.45 -0.07 -0.63
C GLY A 64 2.05 -0.49 -1.05
N PHE A 65 1.05 0.31 -0.73
CA PHE A 65 -0.35 -0.02 -1.00
C PHE A 65 -1.20 1.24 -0.99
N THR A 66 -2.10 1.37 -1.95
CA THR A 66 -3.09 2.46 -1.99
C THR A 66 -4.46 1.89 -2.31
N GLY A 67 -5.45 2.26 -1.51
CA GLY A 67 -6.87 2.00 -1.79
C GLY A 67 -7.59 3.32 -2.01
N ILE A 68 -8.51 3.35 -2.96
CA ILE A 68 -9.27 4.57 -3.30
C ILE A 68 -10.75 4.17 -3.41
N ASN A 69 -11.64 4.88 -2.70
CA ASN A 69 -13.06 4.60 -2.85
C ASN A 69 -13.60 5.18 -4.16
N LYS A 70 -14.35 4.36 -4.87
CA LYS A 70 -14.92 4.70 -6.18
C LYS A 70 -16.20 5.52 -6.05
N ALA A 71 -16.83 5.50 -4.88
CA ALA A 71 -18.10 6.12 -4.63
C ALA A 71 -18.12 6.67 -3.21
N GLN A 72 -19.01 7.60 -2.95
CA GLN A 72 -19.23 8.07 -1.59
C GLN A 72 -19.72 6.92 -0.73
N LEU A 73 -19.08 6.69 0.40
CA LEU A 73 -19.43 5.66 1.38
C LEU A 73 -19.80 6.34 2.69
N ASN A 74 -21.09 6.32 3.02
CA ASN A 74 -21.64 7.12 4.10
C ASN A 74 -21.23 8.59 3.90
N ASP A 75 -20.51 9.20 4.86
CA ASP A 75 -20.07 10.58 4.76
C ASP A 75 -18.66 10.72 4.16
N CYS A 76 -18.03 9.63 3.77
CA CYS A 76 -16.72 9.64 3.13
C CYS A 76 -16.90 9.83 1.63
N ASP A 77 -16.46 10.97 1.11
CA ASP A 77 -16.60 11.28 -0.31
C ASP A 77 -15.75 10.32 -1.15
N LYS A 78 -16.09 10.21 -2.44
CA LYS A 78 -15.31 9.39 -3.36
C LYS A 78 -13.92 9.97 -3.58
N ASP A 79 -13.02 9.14 -4.09
CA ASP A 79 -11.64 9.50 -4.44
C ASP A 79 -10.76 9.86 -3.22
N ASN A 80 -11.13 9.38 -2.05
CA ASN A 80 -10.26 9.45 -0.88
C ASN A 80 -9.36 8.23 -0.81
N THR A 81 -8.23 8.35 -0.11
CA THR A 81 -7.18 7.33 -0.14
C THR A 81 -6.92 6.69 1.22
N TRP A 82 -6.53 5.42 1.15
CA TRP A 82 -5.97 4.64 2.25
C TRP A 82 -4.62 4.13 1.77
N GLU A 83 -3.55 4.52 2.44
CA GLU A 83 -2.19 4.17 2.00
C GLU A 83 -1.39 3.53 3.12
N ILE A 84 -0.53 2.59 2.77
CA ILE A 84 0.46 2.01 3.68
C ILE A 84 1.84 2.40 3.17
N LYS A 85 2.55 3.20 3.95
CA LYS A 85 3.92 3.59 3.65
C LYS A 85 4.87 2.57 4.26
N VAL A 86 5.92 2.24 3.53
CA VAL A 86 6.98 1.34 3.97
C VAL A 86 8.28 2.13 4.05
N ALA A 87 8.99 2.01 5.17
CA ALA A 87 10.23 2.73 5.39
C ALA A 87 11.23 1.86 6.16
N ASP A 88 12.46 2.32 6.23
CA ASP A 88 13.52 1.63 6.95
C ASP A 88 13.33 1.81 8.47
N GLY A 89 13.22 0.70 9.16
CA GLY A 89 13.16 0.67 10.63
C GLY A 89 14.50 0.43 11.31
N GLY A 90 15.55 0.26 10.51
CA GLY A 90 16.87 -0.12 11.01
C GLY A 90 17.01 -1.63 11.16
N SER A 91 18.25 -2.11 11.20
CA SER A 91 18.57 -3.53 11.42
C SER A 91 17.86 -4.51 10.46
N GLY A 92 17.60 -4.07 9.22
CA GLY A 92 16.97 -4.91 8.21
C GLY A 92 15.46 -5.08 8.37
N ASN A 93 14.82 -4.25 9.19
CA ASN A 93 13.39 -4.30 9.41
C ASN A 93 12.66 -3.17 8.67
N ALA A 94 11.41 -3.41 8.27
CA ALA A 94 10.57 -2.39 7.68
C ALA A 94 9.62 -1.82 8.74
N ILE A 95 9.34 -0.54 8.63
CA ILE A 95 8.27 0.13 9.40
C ILE A 95 7.11 0.39 8.45
N PHE A 96 5.90 0.06 8.89
CA PHE A 96 4.66 0.27 8.13
C PHE A 96 3.85 1.37 8.81
N THR A 97 3.42 2.36 8.02
CA THR A 97 2.63 3.49 8.54
C THR A 97 1.40 3.69 7.67
N ALA A 98 0.23 3.70 8.30
CA ALA A 98 -1.02 4.05 7.61
C ALA A 98 -1.08 5.56 7.41
N GLN A 99 -1.52 5.99 6.25
CA GLN A 99 -1.68 7.41 5.92
C GLN A 99 -2.83 7.62 4.95
N GLY A 100 -3.11 8.86 4.59
CA GLY A 100 -4.18 9.22 3.70
C GLY A 100 -5.48 9.55 4.46
N ALA A 101 -6.56 9.78 3.72
CA ALA A 101 -7.84 10.20 4.30
C ALA A 101 -8.43 9.13 5.24
N GLY A 102 -8.12 7.85 5.00
CA GLY A 102 -8.52 6.77 5.91
C GLY A 102 -7.97 6.90 7.33
N VAL A 103 -7.00 7.78 7.54
CA VAL A 103 -6.45 8.10 8.85
C VAL A 103 -6.85 9.49 9.30
N THR A 104 -6.78 10.48 8.40
CA THR A 104 -6.90 11.90 8.75
C THR A 104 -8.31 12.46 8.64
N ASP A 105 -9.16 11.85 7.84
CA ASP A 105 -10.55 12.29 7.65
C ASP A 105 -11.45 11.50 8.59
N ALA A 106 -12.21 12.20 9.45
CA ALA A 106 -13.04 11.53 10.44
C ALA A 106 -14.11 10.63 9.82
N ASP A 107 -14.69 11.04 8.70
CA ASP A 107 -15.76 10.28 8.05
C ASP A 107 -15.20 9.05 7.34
N CYS A 108 -14.03 9.18 6.70
CA CYS A 108 -13.38 8.07 6.03
C CYS A 108 -12.76 7.10 7.02
N SER A 109 -12.12 7.59 8.08
CA SER A 109 -11.52 6.71 9.08
C SER A 109 -12.56 5.90 9.86
N ALA A 110 -13.78 6.38 9.95
CA ALA A 110 -14.88 5.65 10.59
C ALA A 110 -15.24 4.37 9.85
N LEU A 111 -14.98 4.29 8.54
CA LEU A 111 -15.19 3.08 7.75
C LEU A 111 -14.17 1.99 8.07
N THR A 112 -12.99 2.40 8.48
CA THR A 112 -11.87 1.50 8.73
C THR A 112 -11.14 1.89 10.02
N PRO A 113 -11.81 1.75 11.19
CA PRO A 113 -11.25 2.28 12.45
C PRO A 113 -9.91 1.66 12.86
N GLN A 114 -9.61 0.44 12.39
CA GLN A 114 -8.36 -0.24 12.71
C GLN A 114 -7.22 0.09 11.74
N PHE A 115 -7.53 0.74 10.63
CA PHE A 115 -6.51 1.03 9.61
C PHE A 115 -5.37 1.89 10.17
N LYS A 116 -5.69 2.91 10.94
CA LYS A 116 -4.69 3.82 11.51
C LYS A 116 -3.75 3.15 12.52
N THR A 117 -4.07 1.95 12.96
CA THR A 117 -3.23 1.22 13.92
C THR A 117 -2.24 0.28 13.23
N ILE A 118 -2.27 0.17 11.91
CA ILE A 118 -1.36 -0.69 11.16
C ILE A 118 0.08 -0.24 11.42
N GLY A 119 0.92 -1.18 11.79
CA GLY A 119 2.32 -0.93 12.10
C GLY A 119 2.62 -0.46 13.51
N LYS A 120 1.61 -0.36 14.35
CA LYS A 120 1.78 0.11 15.73
C LYS A 120 1.66 -1.01 16.76
#